data_e8c2fd0a88cc73a52afcc9fd081fc8c3
#
_entry.id   e8c2fd0a88cc73a52afcc9fd081fc8c3
#
_cell.length_a   1.000
_cell.length_b   1.000
_cell.length_c   1.000
_cell.angle_alpha   90.00
_cell.angle_beta   90.00
_cell.angle_gamma   90.00
#
_symmetry.space_group_name_H-M   'P 1'
#
loop_
_entity.id
_entity.type
_entity.pdbx_description
1 polymer ?
#
loop_
_entity_poly.entity_id
_entity_poly.type
_entity_poly.pdbx_seq_one_letter_code
_entity_poly.pdbx_strand_id
1 'polypeptide(L)'
;RWRKVRKQTRRPSSAERKHRSRPDRRLCSDMMLFFFSAFLLISLKGEIAWQGLALSVIVPALIYVATMWLPRFFPADKLLLSIANFLCALGVVILYSTDLDAGTSRGMQQAMYYGVGIVVMLGCIMLVRYVRRWSFLIYVVMGGAVLLLALPLAIGTEQYGATNWIRVGGMSLQPSEVVKLALLLILSYFMSHRLL
;
A
#
# COMPACT_ATOMS: atom_id res chain seq x y z
N ARG A 1 -5.29 38.21 15.78
CA ARG A 1 -5.12 38.30 14.31
C ARG A 1 -5.32 36.93 13.57
N TRP A 2 -5.11 35.79 14.21
CA TRP A 2 -5.26 34.44 13.60
C TRP A 2 -6.69 33.93 13.48
N ARG A 3 -7.68 34.50 14.13
CA ARG A 3 -9.10 34.07 14.03
C ARG A 3 -9.79 34.45 12.71
N LYS A 4 -9.26 35.39 11.92
CA LYS A 4 -9.87 35.84 10.64
C LYS A 4 -9.49 35.00 9.43
N VAL A 5 -8.42 34.21 9.49
CA VAL A 5 -7.96 33.38 8.34
C VAL A 5 -8.78 32.09 8.18
N ARG A 6 -9.51 31.64 9.21
CA ARG A 6 -10.29 30.39 9.19
C ARG A 6 -11.65 30.46 8.47
N LYS A 7 -12.01 31.60 7.89
CA LYS A 7 -13.36 31.79 7.27
C LYS A 7 -13.39 31.70 5.73
N GLN A 8 -12.30 31.35 5.06
CA GLN A 8 -12.26 31.33 3.58
C GLN A 8 -11.97 29.99 2.92
N THR A 9 -12.10 28.89 3.65
CA THR A 9 -12.26 27.59 2.96
C THR A 9 -13.71 27.47 2.50
N ARG A 10 -14.05 28.12 1.37
CA ARG A 10 -15.30 27.88 0.63
C ARG A 10 -15.41 26.36 0.45
N ARG A 11 -16.45 25.78 1.04
CA ARG A 11 -16.81 24.40 0.71
C ARG A 11 -17.03 24.35 -0.80
N PRO A 12 -16.31 23.51 -1.56
CA PRO A 12 -16.48 23.47 -3.00
C PRO A 12 -17.94 23.16 -3.33
N SER A 13 -18.50 23.87 -4.30
CA SER A 13 -19.88 23.70 -4.74
C SER A 13 -20.12 22.26 -5.22
N SER A 14 -21.35 21.81 -5.23
CA SER A 14 -21.70 20.46 -5.74
C SER A 14 -21.24 20.25 -7.19
N ALA A 15 -21.21 21.32 -8.01
CA ALA A 15 -20.73 21.31 -9.37
C ALA A 15 -19.20 21.13 -9.43
N GLU A 16 -18.43 21.81 -8.58
CA GLU A 16 -16.97 21.64 -8.47
C GLU A 16 -16.58 20.24 -7.98
N ARG A 17 -17.34 19.66 -7.05
CA ARG A 17 -17.14 18.25 -6.61
C ARG A 17 -17.42 17.27 -7.76
N LYS A 18 -18.44 17.53 -8.56
CA LYS A 18 -18.81 16.66 -9.70
C LYS A 18 -17.79 16.74 -10.83
N HIS A 19 -17.19 17.92 -11.05
CA HIS A 19 -16.14 18.11 -12.05
C HIS A 19 -14.80 17.46 -11.62
N ARG A 20 -14.46 17.49 -10.33
CA ARG A 20 -13.25 16.90 -9.78
C ARG A 20 -13.32 15.36 -9.69
N SER A 21 -14.49 14.77 -9.61
CA SER A 21 -14.68 13.30 -9.52
C SER A 21 -14.68 12.58 -10.86
N ARG A 22 -14.89 13.29 -11.98
CA ARG A 22 -14.92 12.70 -13.33
C ARG A 22 -13.56 12.21 -13.83
N PRO A 23 -12.45 13.00 -13.72
CA PRO A 23 -11.14 12.55 -14.15
C PRO A 23 -10.64 11.34 -13.34
N ASP A 24 -10.91 11.31 -12.02
CA ASP A 24 -10.47 10.20 -11.15
C ASP A 24 -11.08 8.85 -11.56
N ARG A 25 -12.36 8.86 -11.96
CA ARG A 25 -13.05 7.64 -12.41
C ARG A 25 -12.52 7.14 -13.75
N ARG A 26 -12.23 8.04 -14.68
CA ARG A 26 -11.65 7.68 -15.98
C ARG A 26 -10.26 7.10 -15.80
N LEU A 27 -9.40 7.74 -15.04
CA LEU A 27 -8.06 7.23 -14.73
C LEU A 27 -8.10 5.81 -14.14
N CYS A 28 -8.99 5.57 -13.19
CA CYS A 28 -9.15 4.23 -12.60
C CYS A 28 -9.64 3.21 -13.63
N SER A 29 -10.61 3.58 -14.47
CA SER A 29 -11.12 2.72 -15.54
C SER A 29 -10.05 2.38 -16.58
N ASP A 30 -9.26 3.38 -16.98
CA ASP A 30 -8.19 3.20 -17.97
C ASP A 30 -7.08 2.30 -17.41
N MET A 31 -6.72 2.47 -16.13
CA MET A 31 -5.79 1.58 -15.44
C MET A 31 -6.32 0.13 -15.39
N MET A 32 -7.60 -0.05 -15.03
CA MET A 32 -8.20 -1.39 -14.97
C MET A 32 -8.20 -2.06 -16.34
N LEU A 33 -8.58 -1.34 -17.40
CA LEU A 33 -8.55 -1.85 -18.77
C LEU A 33 -7.15 -2.20 -19.24
N PHE A 34 -6.16 -1.33 -18.93
CA PHE A 34 -4.77 -1.56 -19.26
C PHE A 34 -4.25 -2.86 -18.62
N PHE A 35 -4.43 -3.04 -17.31
CA PHE A 35 -3.95 -4.23 -16.63
C PHE A 35 -4.73 -5.48 -17.02
N PHE A 36 -6.04 -5.38 -17.21
CA PHE A 36 -6.84 -6.49 -17.74
C PHE A 36 -6.33 -6.96 -19.11
N SER A 37 -6.11 -6.02 -20.05
CA SER A 37 -5.59 -6.35 -21.38
C SER A 37 -4.16 -6.89 -21.33
N ALA A 38 -3.30 -6.34 -20.47
CA ALA A 38 -1.93 -6.80 -20.30
C ALA A 38 -1.86 -8.25 -19.81
N PHE A 39 -2.62 -8.60 -18.77
CA PHE A 39 -2.68 -9.98 -18.29
C PHE A 39 -3.28 -10.93 -19.30
N LEU A 40 -4.33 -10.50 -20.02
CA LEU A 40 -4.96 -11.30 -21.06
C LEU A 40 -3.96 -11.61 -22.20
N LEU A 41 -3.25 -10.58 -22.70
CA LEU A 41 -2.29 -10.74 -23.78
C LEU A 41 -1.11 -11.65 -23.37
N ILE A 42 -0.60 -11.49 -22.15
CA ILE A 42 0.48 -12.35 -21.65
C ILE A 42 -0.02 -13.79 -21.50
N SER A 43 -1.25 -13.99 -21.02
CA SER A 43 -1.84 -15.30 -20.84
C SER A 43 -2.11 -16.03 -22.18
N LEU A 44 -2.36 -15.27 -23.27
CA LEU A 44 -2.55 -15.84 -24.61
C LEU A 44 -1.23 -16.27 -25.26
N LYS A 45 -0.08 -15.73 -24.82
CA LYS A 45 1.24 -16.07 -25.34
C LYS A 45 1.78 -17.40 -24.78
N GLY A 46 1.32 -17.81 -23.58
CA GLY A 46 1.64 -19.08 -22.94
C GLY A 46 0.50 -20.11 -23.08
N GLU A 47 0.71 -21.31 -22.54
CA GLU A 47 -0.42 -22.21 -22.26
C GLU A 47 -1.38 -21.48 -21.33
N ILE A 48 -2.68 -21.49 -21.65
CA ILE A 48 -3.72 -20.75 -20.89
C ILE A 48 -3.71 -21.24 -19.45
N ALA A 49 -2.83 -20.65 -18.66
CA ALA A 49 -2.72 -20.95 -17.25
C ALA A 49 -3.88 -20.25 -16.53
N TRP A 50 -4.67 -21.01 -15.76
CA TRP A 50 -5.74 -20.46 -14.91
C TRP A 50 -5.26 -19.30 -14.04
N GLN A 51 -3.95 -19.26 -13.71
CA GLN A 51 -3.28 -18.18 -12.97
C GLN A 51 -3.37 -16.83 -13.69
N GLY A 52 -3.14 -16.79 -15.01
CA GLY A 52 -3.25 -15.57 -15.79
C GLY A 52 -4.67 -15.02 -15.86
N LEU A 53 -5.66 -15.92 -16.02
CA LEU A 53 -7.07 -15.55 -15.96
C LEU A 53 -7.47 -15.04 -14.56
N ALA A 54 -7.00 -15.68 -13.51
CA ALA A 54 -7.23 -15.22 -12.14
C ALA A 54 -6.63 -13.83 -11.91
N LEU A 55 -5.39 -13.59 -12.32
CA LEU A 55 -4.70 -12.30 -12.17
C LEU A 55 -5.38 -11.19 -13.00
N SER A 56 -5.92 -11.51 -14.18
CA SER A 56 -6.63 -10.54 -15.01
C SER A 56 -7.90 -9.98 -14.34
N VAL A 57 -8.47 -10.69 -13.39
CA VAL A 57 -9.65 -10.25 -12.61
C VAL A 57 -9.22 -9.69 -11.26
N ILE A 58 -8.32 -10.38 -10.53
CA ILE A 58 -7.91 -10.01 -9.17
C ILE A 58 -7.23 -8.65 -9.15
N VAL A 59 -6.27 -8.39 -10.05
CA VAL A 59 -5.49 -7.15 -10.02
C VAL A 59 -6.35 -5.91 -10.33
N PRO A 60 -7.19 -5.87 -11.37
CA PRO A 60 -8.12 -4.77 -11.57
C PRO A 60 -9.12 -4.60 -10.42
N ALA A 61 -9.60 -5.68 -9.81
CA ALA A 61 -10.48 -5.61 -8.64
C ALA A 61 -9.77 -4.95 -7.44
N LEU A 62 -8.51 -5.30 -7.16
CA LEU A 62 -7.71 -4.67 -6.12
C LEU A 62 -7.48 -3.18 -6.39
N ILE A 63 -7.17 -2.80 -7.64
CA ILE A 63 -7.05 -1.39 -8.05
C ILE A 63 -8.37 -0.64 -7.78
N TYR A 64 -9.51 -1.22 -8.16
CA TYR A 64 -10.81 -0.61 -7.92
C TYR A 64 -11.11 -0.41 -6.44
N VAL A 65 -10.90 -1.45 -5.65
CA VAL A 65 -11.11 -1.39 -4.19
C VAL A 65 -10.20 -0.34 -3.57
N ALA A 66 -8.91 -0.36 -3.88
CA ALA A 66 -7.95 0.56 -3.31
C ALA A 66 -8.16 2.02 -3.75
N THR A 67 -8.54 2.27 -5.02
CA THR A 67 -8.64 3.63 -5.56
C THR A 67 -10.01 4.25 -5.38
N MET A 68 -11.09 3.47 -5.47
CA MET A 68 -12.46 3.98 -5.46
C MET A 68 -13.21 3.73 -4.14
N TRP A 69 -13.01 2.56 -3.56
CA TRP A 69 -13.77 2.17 -2.36
C TRP A 69 -13.10 2.68 -1.09
N LEU A 70 -11.79 2.54 -0.98
CA LEU A 70 -11.00 2.95 0.18
C LEU A 70 -11.14 4.44 0.54
N PRO A 71 -11.03 5.41 -0.41
CA PRO A 71 -11.15 6.84 -0.10
C PRO A 71 -12.54 7.28 0.36
N ARG A 72 -13.53 6.39 0.34
CA ARG A 72 -14.86 6.69 0.91
C ARG A 72 -14.85 6.66 2.42
N PHE A 73 -13.97 5.90 3.03
CA PHE A 73 -13.88 5.73 4.48
C PHE A 73 -12.93 6.72 5.14
N PHE A 74 -11.95 7.24 4.40
CA PHE A 74 -10.97 8.20 4.91
C PHE A 74 -10.47 9.16 3.82
N PRO A 75 -10.11 10.40 4.20
CA PRO A 75 -9.56 11.37 3.28
C PRO A 75 -8.14 10.94 2.88
N ALA A 76 -8.00 10.34 1.71
CA ALA A 76 -6.71 10.01 1.09
C ALA A 76 -6.54 10.80 -0.20
N ASP A 77 -5.30 11.13 -0.54
CA ASP A 77 -4.97 11.68 -1.84
C ASP A 77 -5.10 10.59 -2.90
N LYS A 78 -6.11 10.74 -3.75
CA LYS A 78 -6.44 9.75 -4.78
C LYS A 78 -5.35 9.59 -5.82
N LEU A 79 -4.64 10.68 -6.14
CA LEU A 79 -3.55 10.66 -7.12
C LEU A 79 -2.39 9.80 -6.59
N LEU A 80 -1.97 10.04 -5.34
CA LEU A 80 -0.92 9.27 -4.71
C LEU A 80 -1.30 7.79 -4.63
N LEU A 81 -2.55 7.52 -4.24
CA LEU A 81 -3.07 6.15 -4.14
C LEU A 81 -3.13 5.46 -5.51
N SER A 82 -3.52 6.18 -6.58
CA SER A 82 -3.53 5.65 -7.94
C SER A 82 -2.12 5.32 -8.44
N ILE A 83 -1.13 6.18 -8.17
CA ILE A 83 0.27 5.92 -8.54
C ILE A 83 0.80 4.69 -7.81
N ALA A 84 0.56 4.59 -6.50
CA ALA A 84 0.98 3.44 -5.71
C ALA A 84 0.37 2.13 -6.23
N ASN A 85 -0.94 2.13 -6.52
CA ASN A 85 -1.63 0.98 -7.07
C ASN A 85 -1.14 0.62 -8.48
N PHE A 86 -0.84 1.60 -9.32
CA PHE A 86 -0.26 1.39 -10.64
C PHE A 86 1.10 0.69 -10.54
N LEU A 87 1.99 1.15 -9.66
CA LEU A 87 3.30 0.55 -9.46
C LEU A 87 3.20 -0.88 -8.91
N CYS A 88 2.30 -1.14 -7.95
CA CYS A 88 2.05 -2.48 -7.43
C CYS A 88 1.56 -3.42 -8.53
N ALA A 89 0.58 -3.00 -9.32
CA ALA A 89 0.03 -3.80 -10.41
C ALA A 89 1.06 -4.05 -11.53
N LEU A 90 1.89 -3.04 -11.85
CA LEU A 90 2.98 -3.19 -12.81
C LEU A 90 4.00 -4.25 -12.33
N GLY A 91 4.33 -4.23 -11.03
CA GLY A 91 5.19 -5.25 -10.42
C GLY A 91 4.62 -6.67 -10.57
N VAL A 92 3.31 -6.84 -10.39
CA VAL A 92 2.64 -8.15 -10.61
C VAL A 92 2.74 -8.59 -12.08
N VAL A 93 2.52 -7.67 -13.04
CA VAL A 93 2.61 -7.98 -14.47
C VAL A 93 4.02 -8.43 -14.86
N ILE A 94 5.05 -7.69 -14.41
CA ILE A 94 6.44 -8.01 -14.71
C ILE A 94 6.82 -9.38 -14.12
N LEU A 95 6.49 -9.62 -12.85
CA LEU A 95 6.79 -10.92 -12.22
C LEU A 95 6.04 -12.07 -12.89
N TYR A 96 4.78 -11.86 -13.26
CA TYR A 96 4.01 -12.88 -13.96
C TYR A 96 4.59 -13.18 -15.35
N SER A 97 5.07 -12.15 -16.09
CA SER A 97 5.69 -12.37 -17.39
C SER A 97 6.98 -13.18 -17.29
N THR A 98 7.78 -12.99 -16.23
CA THR A 98 9.00 -13.75 -15.98
C THR A 98 8.73 -15.17 -15.44
N ASP A 99 7.61 -15.38 -14.78
CA ASP A 99 7.19 -16.69 -14.27
C ASP A 99 6.87 -17.69 -15.41
N LEU A 100 6.36 -17.21 -16.53
CA LEU A 100 6.06 -18.05 -17.70
C LEU A 100 7.32 -18.75 -18.24
N ASP A 101 8.45 -18.07 -18.19
CA ASP A 101 9.73 -18.60 -18.64
C ASP A 101 10.42 -19.48 -17.57
N ALA A 102 10.19 -19.18 -16.29
CA ALA A 102 10.88 -19.80 -15.15
C ALA A 102 10.08 -20.92 -14.47
N GLY A 103 8.81 -21.13 -14.82
CA GLY A 103 7.92 -22.11 -14.17
C GLY A 103 7.66 -21.82 -12.68
N THR A 104 7.76 -20.56 -12.26
CA THR A 104 7.55 -20.13 -10.88
C THR A 104 6.17 -19.47 -10.72
N SER A 105 5.76 -19.15 -9.49
CA SER A 105 4.47 -18.51 -9.19
C SER A 105 4.62 -17.18 -8.46
N ARG A 106 5.70 -16.45 -8.74
CA ARG A 106 6.03 -15.17 -8.07
C ARG A 106 4.99 -14.08 -8.35
N GLY A 107 4.43 -14.04 -9.56
CA GLY A 107 3.38 -13.11 -9.92
C GLY A 107 2.13 -13.27 -9.06
N MET A 108 1.69 -14.51 -8.81
CA MET A 108 0.58 -14.81 -7.91
C MET A 108 0.91 -14.44 -6.46
N GLN A 109 2.12 -14.76 -6.00
CA GLN A 109 2.59 -14.35 -4.68
C GLN A 109 2.57 -12.83 -4.50
N GLN A 110 3.03 -12.08 -5.50
CA GLN A 110 3.03 -10.61 -5.47
C GLN A 110 1.61 -10.04 -5.44
N ALA A 111 0.66 -10.63 -6.16
CA ALA A 111 -0.75 -10.22 -6.10
C ALA A 111 -1.35 -10.46 -4.71
N MET A 112 -1.01 -11.56 -4.05
CA MET A 112 -1.41 -11.81 -2.67
C MET A 112 -0.82 -10.78 -1.71
N TYR A 113 0.48 -10.46 -1.84
CA TYR A 113 1.12 -9.43 -1.01
C TYR A 113 0.53 -8.04 -1.23
N TYR A 114 0.13 -7.72 -2.46
CA TYR A 114 -0.59 -6.49 -2.76
C TYR A 114 -1.94 -6.43 -2.03
N GLY A 115 -2.71 -7.52 -2.04
CA GLY A 115 -3.96 -7.62 -1.30
C GLY A 115 -3.76 -7.49 0.22
N VAL A 116 -2.78 -8.21 0.78
CA VAL A 116 -2.39 -8.11 2.20
C VAL A 116 -1.96 -6.68 2.54
N GLY A 117 -1.19 -6.02 1.67
CA GLY A 117 -0.76 -4.64 1.85
C GLY A 117 -1.94 -3.66 1.98
N ILE A 118 -2.99 -3.84 1.18
CA ILE A 118 -4.22 -3.03 1.31
C ILE A 118 -4.88 -3.26 2.68
N VAL A 119 -4.97 -4.50 3.14
CA VAL A 119 -5.55 -4.85 4.46
C VAL A 119 -4.73 -4.25 5.59
N VAL A 120 -3.40 -4.37 5.54
CA VAL A 120 -2.49 -3.78 6.53
C VAL A 120 -2.61 -2.25 6.54
N MET A 121 -2.67 -1.62 5.38
CA MET A 121 -2.87 -0.17 5.27
C MET A 121 -4.19 0.26 5.93
N LEU A 122 -5.28 -0.48 5.70
CA LEU A 122 -6.56 -0.23 6.39
C LEU A 122 -6.44 -0.39 7.90
N GLY A 123 -5.77 -1.43 8.36
CA GLY A 123 -5.52 -1.67 9.79
C GLY A 123 -4.75 -0.52 10.42
N CYS A 124 -3.69 -0.03 9.77
CA CYS A 124 -2.92 1.13 10.24
C CYS A 124 -3.77 2.40 10.31
N ILE A 125 -4.60 2.66 9.29
CA ILE A 125 -5.50 3.83 9.29
C ILE A 125 -6.52 3.75 10.41
N MET A 126 -7.12 2.57 10.62
CA MET A 126 -8.04 2.33 11.73
C MET A 126 -7.34 2.52 13.08
N LEU A 127 -6.14 1.98 13.25
CA LEU A 127 -5.33 2.17 14.45
C LEU A 127 -5.11 3.65 14.74
N VAL A 128 -4.64 4.41 13.75
CA VAL A 128 -4.40 5.86 13.89
C VAL A 128 -5.68 6.62 14.24
N ARG A 129 -6.82 6.22 13.69
CA ARG A 129 -8.11 6.89 13.87
C ARG A 129 -8.76 6.59 15.22
N TYR A 130 -8.64 5.36 15.72
CA TYR A 130 -9.34 4.91 16.93
C TYR A 130 -8.50 5.01 18.19
N VAL A 131 -7.19 5.07 18.10
CA VAL A 131 -6.33 5.20 19.27
C VAL A 131 -6.50 6.57 19.91
N ARG A 132 -7.05 6.55 21.12
CA ARG A 132 -7.36 7.76 21.90
C ARG A 132 -6.20 8.18 22.82
N ARG A 133 -5.32 7.23 23.20
CA ARG A 133 -4.20 7.45 24.12
C ARG A 133 -2.85 7.34 23.39
N TRP A 134 -2.59 8.28 22.50
CA TRP A 134 -1.34 8.32 21.75
C TRP A 134 -0.09 8.44 22.62
N SER A 135 -0.20 9.16 23.77
CA SER A 135 0.94 9.37 24.66
C SER A 135 1.54 8.07 25.20
N PHE A 136 0.72 7.08 25.54
CA PHE A 136 1.21 5.78 25.98
C PHE A 136 1.66 4.92 24.80
N LEU A 137 0.86 4.90 23.73
CA LEU A 137 1.14 4.05 22.58
C LEU A 137 2.46 4.40 21.89
N ILE A 138 2.84 5.69 21.87
CA ILE A 138 4.08 6.11 21.21
C ILE A 138 5.33 5.53 21.89
N TYR A 139 5.33 5.41 23.22
CA TYR A 139 6.42 4.76 23.96
C TYR A 139 6.47 3.25 23.68
N VAL A 140 5.31 2.61 23.55
CA VAL A 140 5.23 1.17 23.16
C VAL A 140 5.75 0.97 21.74
N VAL A 141 5.37 1.84 20.81
CA VAL A 141 5.87 1.80 19.41
C VAL A 141 7.38 2.05 19.38
N MET A 142 7.90 2.98 20.19
CA MET A 142 9.33 3.26 20.29
C MET A 142 10.11 2.04 20.83
N GLY A 143 9.63 1.44 21.92
CA GLY A 143 10.25 0.23 22.48
C GLY A 143 10.18 -0.95 21.50
N GLY A 144 9.03 -1.16 20.84
CA GLY A 144 8.85 -2.17 19.81
C GLY A 144 9.77 -1.96 18.60
N ALA A 145 9.97 -0.72 18.16
CA ALA A 145 10.89 -0.41 17.07
C ALA A 145 12.35 -0.75 17.41
N VAL A 146 12.78 -0.43 18.63
CA VAL A 146 14.13 -0.79 19.11
C VAL A 146 14.31 -2.30 19.19
N LEU A 147 13.31 -3.02 19.74
CA LEU A 147 13.33 -4.49 19.79
C LEU A 147 13.37 -5.11 18.39
N LEU A 148 12.57 -4.59 17.45
CA LEU A 148 12.56 -5.05 16.06
C LEU A 148 13.90 -4.83 15.35
N LEU A 149 14.60 -3.75 15.65
CA LEU A 149 15.95 -3.51 15.11
C LEU A 149 17.00 -4.43 15.73
N ALA A 150 16.84 -4.79 17.00
CA ALA A 150 17.74 -5.72 17.68
C ALA A 150 17.51 -7.18 17.28
N LEU A 151 16.31 -7.53 16.83
CA LEU A 151 15.92 -8.91 16.52
C LEU A 151 16.82 -9.59 15.46
N PRO A 152 17.19 -8.94 14.34
CA PRO A 152 18.10 -9.54 13.36
C PRO A 152 19.49 -9.86 13.89
N LEU A 153 19.96 -9.17 14.93
CA LEU A 153 21.25 -9.47 15.56
C LEU A 153 21.26 -10.83 16.26
N ALA A 154 20.08 -11.29 16.73
CA ALA A 154 19.92 -12.56 17.43
C ALA A 154 19.52 -13.72 16.49
N ILE A 155 18.61 -13.49 15.53
CA ILE A 155 18.01 -14.54 14.68
C ILE A 155 18.04 -14.19 13.19
N GLY A 156 18.82 -13.17 12.78
CA GLY A 156 18.91 -12.76 11.38
C GLY A 156 19.54 -13.82 10.50
N THR A 157 19.03 -13.94 9.28
CA THR A 157 19.62 -14.75 8.21
C THR A 157 20.39 -13.87 7.26
N GLU A 158 21.58 -14.31 6.89
CA GLU A 158 22.39 -13.60 5.92
C GLU A 158 21.77 -13.71 4.51
N GLN A 159 21.43 -12.55 3.93
CA GLN A 159 20.99 -12.42 2.56
C GLN A 159 21.72 -11.23 1.91
N TYR A 160 22.32 -11.47 0.76
CA TYR A 160 23.08 -10.45 0.02
C TYR A 160 24.20 -9.78 0.83
N GLY A 161 24.85 -10.53 1.73
CA GLY A 161 25.94 -10.02 2.57
C GLY A 161 25.49 -9.18 3.79
N ALA A 162 24.19 -9.20 4.12
CA ALA A 162 23.63 -8.51 5.28
C ALA A 162 22.73 -9.42 6.11
N THR A 163 22.87 -9.40 7.44
CA THR A 163 22.07 -10.19 8.39
C THR A 163 20.78 -9.50 8.82
N ASN A 164 20.21 -8.66 7.96
CA ASN A 164 19.05 -7.82 8.29
C ASN A 164 17.69 -8.46 7.99
N TRP A 165 17.69 -9.73 7.58
CA TRP A 165 16.50 -10.43 7.16
C TRP A 165 16.10 -11.51 8.18
N ILE A 166 14.79 -11.64 8.41
CA ILE A 166 14.20 -12.70 9.23
C ILE A 166 13.31 -13.55 8.33
N ARG A 167 13.49 -14.87 8.34
CA ARG A 167 12.62 -15.79 7.64
C ARG A 167 11.52 -16.30 8.57
N VAL A 168 10.26 -16.04 8.20
CA VAL A 168 9.09 -16.52 8.93
C VAL A 168 8.17 -17.23 7.93
N GLY A 169 7.95 -18.53 8.10
CA GLY A 169 7.01 -19.30 7.28
C GLY A 169 7.29 -19.28 5.78
N GLY A 170 8.58 -19.26 5.37
CA GLY A 170 8.97 -19.19 3.95
C GLY A 170 8.99 -17.79 3.35
N MET A 171 8.59 -16.78 4.10
CA MET A 171 8.66 -15.37 3.72
C MET A 171 9.88 -14.71 4.37
N SER A 172 10.60 -13.88 3.61
CA SER A 172 11.68 -13.04 4.15
C SER A 172 11.11 -11.65 4.47
N LEU A 173 11.27 -11.24 5.73
CA LEU A 173 10.82 -9.94 6.21
C LEU A 173 12.04 -9.16 6.72
N GLN A 174 12.11 -7.90 6.33
CA GLN A 174 13.15 -7.00 6.82
C GLN A 174 12.54 -6.11 7.92
N PRO A 175 12.91 -6.29 9.20
CA PRO A 175 12.34 -5.52 10.31
C PRO A 175 12.48 -4.02 10.17
N SER A 176 13.55 -3.54 9.53
CA SER A 176 13.78 -2.12 9.29
C SER A 176 12.67 -1.45 8.45
N GLU A 177 11.97 -2.18 7.57
CA GLU A 177 10.84 -1.64 6.82
C GLU A 177 9.67 -1.27 7.74
N VAL A 178 9.40 -2.12 8.73
CA VAL A 178 8.36 -1.87 9.75
C VAL A 178 8.78 -0.70 10.65
N VAL A 179 10.06 -0.65 11.01
CA VAL A 179 10.61 0.43 11.85
C VAL A 179 10.53 1.79 11.17
N LYS A 180 10.69 1.88 9.86
CA LYS A 180 10.47 3.13 9.10
C LYS A 180 9.07 3.70 9.31
N LEU A 181 8.04 2.85 9.28
CA LEU A 181 6.67 3.27 9.56
C LEU A 181 6.48 3.73 11.00
N ALA A 182 7.06 2.99 11.96
CA ALA A 182 7.07 3.38 13.36
C ALA A 182 7.74 4.74 13.57
N LEU A 183 8.88 4.99 12.92
CA LEU A 183 9.60 6.25 12.98
C LEU A 183 8.77 7.43 12.47
N LEU A 184 8.05 7.24 11.35
CA LEU A 184 7.14 8.27 10.83
C LEU A 184 6.04 8.63 11.83
N LEU A 185 5.46 7.65 12.52
CA LEU A 185 4.46 7.88 13.56
C LEU A 185 5.05 8.63 14.76
N ILE A 186 6.25 8.22 15.21
CA ILE A 186 6.96 8.86 16.32
C ILE A 186 7.27 10.33 15.99
N LEU A 187 7.87 10.60 14.84
CA LEU A 187 8.19 11.96 14.41
C LEU A 187 6.94 12.82 14.28
N SER A 188 5.88 12.29 13.67
CA SER A 188 4.60 13.00 13.52
C SER A 188 4.01 13.40 14.87
N TYR A 189 4.05 12.50 15.85
CA TYR A 189 3.56 12.76 17.20
C TYR A 189 4.38 13.87 17.89
N PHE A 190 5.70 13.77 17.89
CA PHE A 190 6.55 14.77 18.56
C PHE A 190 6.49 16.13 17.88
N MET A 191 6.41 16.18 16.55
CA MET A 191 6.24 17.44 15.84
C MET A 191 4.89 18.11 16.13
N SER A 192 3.82 17.31 16.20
CA SER A 192 2.49 17.82 16.55
C SER A 192 2.45 18.40 17.97
N HIS A 193 3.17 17.81 18.92
CA HIS A 193 3.21 18.29 20.31
C HIS A 193 4.15 19.48 20.53
N ARG A 194 5.11 19.70 19.63
CA ARG A 194 6.01 20.86 19.72
C ARG A 194 5.44 22.12 19.05
N LEU A 195 4.42 21.97 18.21
CA LEU A 195 3.77 23.07 17.49
C LEU A 195 2.53 23.61 18.21
N LEU A 196 2.12 23.02 19.33
CA LEU A 196 1.07 23.48 20.25
C LEU A 196 1.68 24.10 21.50
#